data_c06f4dd0bf4b816fd511f2a8854f035b
#
_entry.id   c06f4dd0bf4b816fd511f2a8854f035b
#
_cell.length_a   1.000
_cell.length_b   1.000
_cell.length_c   1.000
_cell.angle_alpha   90.00
_cell.angle_beta   90.00
_cell.angle_gamma   90.00
#
_symmetry.space_group_name_H-M   'P 1'
#
loop_
_entity.id
_entity.type
_entity.pdbx_description
1 polymer ?
#
loop_
_entity_poly.entity_id
_entity_poly.type
_entity_poly.pdbx_seq_one_letter_code
_entity_poly.pdbx_strand_id
1 'polypeptide(L)'
;LLGIGMSMVFIGFGHPVAGTLGLIAALYHTLNHAVFKGLLFLGAGSILHSTGLRNLNDMGGLIRVMPKTAFYFLIGALAISALPPLNGFVSEWLTFQAALQAPILQNGVVRSLLPLFAATLALAGALTAMCFVKVYGIAFLGQPREAKHATQPPVASRGHDAGGMERYGMAWLAAGCFVLGLFPSSFLLMLNRVCASLTEHGLSDQALESSWLWLVPTSSEQASYSPVIFLVVIVAVTLLAFLLVRRFYHGRVRFSDPWDCGFPEQTSRMQDTADAFGQPIRHVFGPVYLMHRHMPAPDDPAPRFSLKIEDRHWYWVYLPVARLAEYVSSKIALLQQGRISIYLLYSFLTLIALLVFVR
;
A
#
# COMPACT_ATOMS: atom_id res chain seq x y z
N LEU A 1 -0.82 7.62 10.34
CA LEU A 1 -0.11 8.71 11.04
C LEU A 1 -0.66 10.09 10.65
N LEU A 2 -0.82 10.40 9.35
CA LEU A 2 -1.37 11.69 8.91
C LEU A 2 -2.74 11.97 9.52
N GLY A 3 -3.67 11.01 9.48
CA GLY A 3 -5.01 11.17 10.07
C GLY A 3 -4.98 11.43 11.58
N ILE A 4 -4.10 10.73 12.32
CA ILE A 4 -3.90 10.98 13.75
C ILE A 4 -3.34 12.38 13.98
N GLY A 5 -2.33 12.79 13.22
CA GLY A 5 -1.75 14.12 13.30
C GLY A 5 -2.78 15.22 13.03
N MET A 6 -3.62 15.07 12.01
CA MET A 6 -4.72 15.99 11.73
C MET A 6 -5.74 16.03 12.87
N SER A 7 -6.08 14.87 13.45
CA SER A 7 -6.97 14.81 14.61
C SER A 7 -6.44 15.64 15.78
N MET A 8 -5.18 15.44 16.14
CA MET A 8 -4.54 16.19 17.24
C MET A 8 -4.52 17.71 16.97
N VAL A 9 -4.21 18.10 15.73
CA VAL A 9 -4.20 19.51 15.31
C VAL A 9 -5.59 20.11 15.43
N PHE A 10 -6.60 19.50 14.84
CA PHE A 10 -7.96 20.07 14.89
C PHE A 10 -8.51 20.15 16.30
N ILE A 11 -8.32 19.13 17.14
CA ILE A 11 -8.75 19.14 18.55
C ILE A 11 -8.00 20.26 19.31
N GLY A 12 -6.67 20.35 19.13
CA GLY A 12 -5.86 21.37 19.80
C GLY A 12 -6.23 22.80 19.43
N PHE A 13 -6.81 23.02 18.24
CA PHE A 13 -7.33 24.33 17.80
C PHE A 13 -8.84 24.51 18.05
N GLY A 14 -9.46 23.63 18.83
CA GLY A 14 -10.89 23.77 19.22
C GLY A 14 -11.90 23.31 18.17
N HIS A 15 -11.50 22.46 17.25
CA HIS A 15 -12.36 21.87 16.21
C HIS A 15 -12.50 20.34 16.37
N PRO A 16 -13.15 19.86 17.45
CA PRO A 16 -13.15 18.44 17.81
C PRO A 16 -13.84 17.56 16.77
N VAL A 17 -14.89 18.03 16.11
CA VAL A 17 -15.62 17.26 15.06
C VAL A 17 -14.69 16.96 13.87
N ALA A 18 -13.95 17.97 13.39
CA ALA A 18 -12.97 17.76 12.33
C ALA A 18 -11.81 16.85 12.79
N GLY A 19 -11.40 16.97 14.04
CA GLY A 19 -10.42 16.08 14.65
C GLY A 19 -10.92 14.63 14.73
N THR A 20 -12.17 14.41 15.10
CA THR A 20 -12.80 13.08 15.12
C THR A 20 -12.84 12.46 13.73
N LEU A 21 -13.14 13.24 12.68
CA LEU A 21 -13.09 12.78 11.30
C LEU A 21 -11.67 12.28 10.93
N GLY A 22 -10.63 13.01 11.30
CA GLY A 22 -9.24 12.59 11.09
C GLY A 22 -8.89 11.29 11.80
N LEU A 23 -9.37 11.11 13.03
CA LEU A 23 -9.15 9.89 13.82
C LEU A 23 -9.89 8.70 13.24
N ILE A 24 -11.15 8.88 12.84
CA ILE A 24 -11.95 7.84 12.17
C ILE A 24 -11.27 7.42 10.86
N ALA A 25 -10.81 8.38 10.04
CA ALA A 25 -10.09 8.08 8.82
C ALA A 25 -8.83 7.24 9.08
N ALA A 26 -8.07 7.57 10.14
CA ALA A 26 -6.87 6.83 10.52
C ALA A 26 -7.17 5.40 10.98
N LEU A 27 -8.15 5.21 11.85
CA LEU A 27 -8.55 3.89 12.36
C LEU A 27 -9.13 3.02 11.24
N TYR A 28 -9.96 3.61 10.39
CA TYR A 28 -10.52 2.91 9.24
C TYR A 28 -9.44 2.52 8.22
N HIS A 29 -8.47 3.40 7.98
CA HIS A 29 -7.32 3.07 7.14
C HIS A 29 -6.49 1.93 7.75
N THR A 30 -6.30 1.91 9.06
CA THR A 30 -5.56 0.83 9.74
C THR A 30 -6.25 -0.53 9.54
N LEU A 31 -7.57 -0.57 9.68
CA LEU A 31 -8.35 -1.77 9.40
C LEU A 31 -8.24 -2.21 7.94
N ASN A 32 -8.46 -1.29 7.01
CA ASN A 32 -8.36 -1.53 5.58
C ASN A 32 -6.96 -2.00 5.17
N HIS A 33 -5.93 -1.35 5.72
CA HIS A 33 -4.54 -1.68 5.48
C HIS A 33 -4.19 -3.09 5.96
N ALA A 34 -4.68 -3.52 7.12
CA ALA A 34 -4.47 -4.88 7.60
C ALA A 34 -5.04 -5.93 6.63
N VAL A 35 -6.23 -5.66 6.06
CA VAL A 35 -6.91 -6.58 5.14
C VAL A 35 -6.17 -6.68 3.80
N PHE A 36 -5.94 -5.57 3.10
CA PHE A 36 -5.29 -5.65 1.78
C PHE A 36 -3.79 -5.99 1.87
N LYS A 37 -3.09 -5.58 2.93
CA LYS A 37 -1.69 -6.01 3.15
C LYS A 37 -1.62 -7.50 3.47
N GLY A 38 -2.50 -8.00 4.34
CA GLY A 38 -2.61 -9.43 4.61
C GLY A 38 -2.80 -10.24 3.33
N LEU A 39 -3.70 -9.78 2.44
CA LEU A 39 -3.94 -10.40 1.13
C LEU A 39 -2.68 -10.42 0.25
N LEU A 40 -2.00 -9.29 0.13
CA LEU A 40 -0.79 -9.17 -0.67
C LEU A 40 0.36 -10.01 -0.12
N PHE A 41 0.53 -10.06 1.21
CA PHE A 41 1.54 -10.90 1.84
C PHE A 41 1.27 -12.39 1.67
N LEU A 42 0.02 -12.84 1.79
CA LEU A 42 -0.34 -14.23 1.51
C LEU A 42 -0.07 -14.57 0.04
N GLY A 43 -0.43 -13.67 -0.89
CA GLY A 43 -0.15 -13.86 -2.31
C GLY A 43 1.36 -13.94 -2.62
N ALA A 44 2.16 -13.06 -2.02
CA ALA A 44 3.61 -13.09 -2.16
C ALA A 44 4.22 -14.35 -1.52
N GLY A 45 3.68 -14.79 -0.38
CA GLY A 45 4.04 -16.06 0.26
C GLY A 45 3.76 -17.26 -0.62
N SER A 46 2.59 -17.31 -1.25
CA SER A 46 2.21 -18.38 -2.20
C SER A 46 3.11 -18.39 -3.44
N ILE A 47 3.49 -17.21 -3.96
CA ILE A 47 4.47 -17.14 -5.06
C ILE A 47 5.82 -17.72 -4.61
N LEU A 48 6.33 -17.28 -3.45
CA LEU A 48 7.60 -17.78 -2.92
C LEU A 48 7.57 -19.28 -2.64
N HIS A 49 6.48 -19.79 -2.07
CA HIS A 49 6.29 -21.20 -1.77
C HIS A 49 6.27 -22.06 -3.06
N SER A 50 5.57 -21.58 -4.11
CA SER A 50 5.43 -22.30 -5.37
C SER A 50 6.69 -22.23 -6.25
N THR A 51 7.36 -21.09 -6.29
CA THR A 51 8.42 -20.81 -7.26
C THR A 51 9.82 -20.76 -6.67
N GLY A 52 9.96 -20.50 -5.37
CA GLY A 52 11.24 -20.23 -4.71
C GLY A 52 11.86 -18.88 -5.09
N LEU A 53 11.20 -18.08 -5.93
CA LEU A 53 11.72 -16.79 -6.42
C LEU A 53 11.37 -15.65 -5.48
N ARG A 54 12.35 -14.75 -5.29
CA ARG A 54 12.19 -13.51 -4.51
C ARG A 54 12.39 -12.24 -5.32
N ASN A 55 13.16 -12.35 -6.42
CA ASN A 55 13.48 -11.20 -7.25
C ASN A 55 12.48 -11.08 -8.41
N LEU A 56 11.81 -9.94 -8.54
CA LEU A 56 10.87 -9.67 -9.63
C LEU A 56 11.51 -9.80 -11.03
N ASN A 57 12.79 -9.52 -11.16
CA ASN A 57 13.48 -9.64 -12.44
C ASN A 57 13.60 -11.11 -12.94
N ASP A 58 13.39 -12.08 -12.04
CA ASP A 58 13.43 -13.51 -12.36
C ASP A 58 12.02 -14.10 -12.54
N MET A 59 10.97 -13.29 -12.26
CA MET A 59 9.56 -13.68 -12.40
C MET A 59 9.00 -13.30 -13.77
N GLY A 60 7.93 -13.97 -14.20
CA GLY A 60 7.17 -13.66 -15.42
C GLY A 60 6.17 -14.73 -15.74
N GLY A 61 5.01 -14.36 -16.29
CA GLY A 61 4.00 -15.29 -16.79
C GLY A 61 3.32 -16.16 -15.73
N LEU A 62 3.42 -15.82 -14.44
CA LEU A 62 2.88 -16.64 -13.35
C LEU A 62 1.36 -16.82 -13.40
N ILE A 63 0.64 -15.95 -14.08
CA ILE A 63 -0.82 -16.08 -14.23
C ILE A 63 -1.22 -17.41 -14.89
N ARG A 64 -0.35 -18.00 -15.72
CA ARG A 64 -0.61 -19.29 -16.40
C ARG A 64 -0.52 -20.47 -15.43
N VAL A 65 0.31 -20.35 -14.40
CA VAL A 65 0.59 -21.42 -13.42
C VAL A 65 -0.20 -21.20 -12.14
N MET A 66 -0.40 -19.93 -11.74
CA MET A 66 -1.03 -19.51 -10.50
C MET A 66 -2.20 -18.55 -10.75
N PRO A 67 -3.23 -18.93 -11.55
CA PRO A 67 -4.31 -18.00 -11.95
C PRO A 67 -5.16 -17.53 -10.76
N LYS A 68 -5.38 -18.37 -9.75
CA LYS A 68 -6.16 -18.00 -8.56
C LYS A 68 -5.39 -17.04 -7.67
N THR A 69 -4.11 -17.33 -7.43
CA THR A 69 -3.23 -16.40 -6.70
C THR A 69 -3.13 -15.06 -7.43
N ALA A 70 -2.99 -15.05 -8.77
CA ALA A 70 -2.98 -13.85 -9.58
C ALA A 70 -4.27 -13.03 -9.40
N PHE A 71 -5.43 -13.68 -9.40
CA PHE A 71 -6.72 -13.02 -9.21
C PHE A 71 -6.83 -12.34 -7.83
N TYR A 72 -6.50 -13.07 -6.76
CA TYR A 72 -6.56 -12.49 -5.41
C TYR A 72 -5.50 -11.40 -5.20
N PHE A 73 -4.31 -11.59 -5.74
CA PHE A 73 -3.25 -10.57 -5.70
C PHE A 73 -3.67 -9.30 -6.44
N LEU A 74 -4.37 -9.42 -7.57
CA LEU A 74 -4.92 -8.27 -8.30
C LEU A 74 -5.89 -7.47 -7.43
N ILE A 75 -6.81 -8.13 -6.71
CA ILE A 75 -7.74 -7.45 -5.80
C ILE A 75 -6.96 -6.67 -4.73
N GLY A 76 -5.96 -7.29 -4.11
CA GLY A 76 -5.10 -6.60 -3.14
C GLY A 76 -4.32 -5.43 -3.73
N ALA A 77 -3.80 -5.57 -4.96
CA ALA A 77 -3.10 -4.53 -5.68
C ALA A 77 -4.00 -3.34 -6.03
N LEU A 78 -5.24 -3.60 -6.46
CA LEU A 78 -6.23 -2.55 -6.72
C LEU A 78 -6.67 -1.86 -5.42
N ALA A 79 -6.85 -2.62 -4.33
CA ALA A 79 -7.24 -2.08 -3.03
C ALA A 79 -6.16 -1.17 -2.43
N ILE A 80 -4.89 -1.58 -2.43
CA ILE A 80 -3.78 -0.75 -1.92
C ILE A 80 -3.50 0.47 -2.80
N SER A 81 -3.86 0.40 -4.09
CA SER A 81 -3.78 1.52 -5.03
C SER A 81 -4.97 2.49 -4.91
N ALA A 82 -5.78 2.35 -3.88
CA ALA A 82 -6.94 3.18 -3.60
C ALA A 82 -7.90 3.31 -4.79
N LEU A 83 -8.16 2.21 -5.50
CA LEU A 83 -9.11 2.23 -6.61
C LEU A 83 -10.53 1.94 -6.12
N PRO A 84 -11.51 2.81 -6.42
CA PRO A 84 -12.90 2.54 -6.06
C PRO A 84 -13.43 1.33 -6.84
N PRO A 85 -14.34 0.52 -6.30
CA PRO A 85 -15.05 0.69 -5.03
C PRO A 85 -14.39 -0.02 -3.84
N LEU A 86 -13.08 -0.32 -3.91
CA LEU A 86 -12.40 -1.08 -2.87
C LEU A 86 -12.10 -0.24 -1.62
N ASN A 87 -11.82 -0.92 -0.53
CA ASN A 87 -11.68 -0.35 0.80
C ASN A 87 -10.54 0.68 0.95
N GLY A 88 -9.44 0.53 0.21
CA GLY A 88 -8.33 1.49 0.24
C GLY A 88 -8.77 2.90 -0.15
N PHE A 89 -9.59 3.02 -1.21
CA PHE A 89 -10.12 4.31 -1.65
C PHE A 89 -10.92 5.01 -0.55
N VAL A 90 -11.83 4.32 0.12
CA VAL A 90 -12.72 4.94 1.12
C VAL A 90 -11.92 5.60 2.24
N SER A 91 -10.91 4.92 2.75
CA SER A 91 -10.10 5.45 3.85
C SER A 91 -9.18 6.60 3.42
N GLU A 92 -8.63 6.57 2.22
CA GLU A 92 -7.87 7.70 1.68
C GLU A 92 -8.78 8.89 1.40
N TRP A 93 -9.94 8.66 0.81
CA TRP A 93 -10.94 9.69 0.58
C TRP A 93 -11.37 10.38 1.89
N LEU A 94 -11.62 9.63 2.98
CA LEU A 94 -11.89 10.20 4.30
C LEU A 94 -10.73 11.04 4.82
N THR A 95 -9.49 10.61 4.59
CA THR A 95 -8.30 11.37 4.96
C THR A 95 -8.22 12.70 4.21
N PHE A 96 -8.55 12.70 2.91
CA PHE A 96 -8.66 13.93 2.14
C PHE A 96 -9.79 14.83 2.64
N GLN A 97 -10.95 14.25 2.99
CA GLN A 97 -12.06 15.03 3.56
C GLN A 97 -11.67 15.71 4.88
N ALA A 98 -10.90 15.03 5.72
CA ALA A 98 -10.35 15.65 6.93
C ALA A 98 -9.37 16.79 6.60
N ALA A 99 -8.48 16.60 5.64
CA ALA A 99 -7.53 17.64 5.24
C ALA A 99 -8.21 18.88 4.60
N LEU A 100 -9.33 18.67 3.89
CA LEU A 100 -10.13 19.76 3.30
C LEU A 100 -10.85 20.63 4.35
N GLN A 101 -10.89 20.20 5.62
CA GLN A 101 -11.36 21.06 6.72
C GLN A 101 -10.32 22.11 7.14
N ALA A 102 -9.13 22.16 6.55
CA ALA A 102 -8.09 23.13 6.86
C ALA A 102 -8.55 24.61 6.91
N PRO A 103 -9.49 25.08 6.05
CA PRO A 103 -9.95 26.49 6.10
C PRO A 103 -10.56 26.93 7.41
N ILE A 104 -11.06 26.01 8.26
CA ILE A 104 -11.64 26.38 9.56
C ILE A 104 -10.56 26.81 10.58
N LEU A 105 -9.29 26.49 10.33
CA LEU A 105 -8.19 26.83 11.21
C LEU A 105 -7.81 28.31 11.09
N GLN A 106 -7.70 28.98 12.21
CA GLN A 106 -7.29 30.40 12.26
C GLN A 106 -5.78 30.59 12.05
N ASN A 107 -4.97 29.59 12.46
CA ASN A 107 -3.51 29.64 12.27
C ASN A 107 -3.13 29.47 10.80
N GLY A 108 -2.59 30.52 10.17
CA GLY A 108 -2.27 30.53 8.74
C GLY A 108 -1.22 29.51 8.33
N VAL A 109 -0.23 29.22 9.18
CA VAL A 109 0.82 28.23 8.88
C VAL A 109 0.22 26.83 8.85
N VAL A 110 -0.51 26.43 9.88
CA VAL A 110 -1.11 25.11 9.99
C VAL A 110 -2.16 24.91 8.89
N ARG A 111 -2.97 25.93 8.61
CA ARG A 111 -3.95 25.94 7.53
C ARG A 111 -3.31 25.67 6.16
N SER A 112 -2.10 26.20 5.92
CA SER A 112 -1.39 26.00 4.65
C SER A 112 -0.66 24.65 4.59
N LEU A 113 -0.24 24.08 5.72
CA LEU A 113 0.46 22.79 5.76
C LEU A 113 -0.47 21.59 5.48
N LEU A 114 -1.73 21.63 5.93
CA LEU A 114 -2.65 20.51 5.73
C LEU A 114 -2.91 20.17 4.25
N PRO A 115 -3.18 21.12 3.33
CA PRO A 115 -3.27 20.84 1.90
C PRO A 115 -1.95 20.30 1.32
N LEU A 116 -0.80 20.76 1.81
CA LEU A 116 0.50 20.24 1.37
C LEU A 116 0.66 18.76 1.75
N PHE A 117 0.26 18.37 2.97
CA PHE A 117 0.26 16.96 3.36
C PHE A 117 -0.75 16.13 2.56
N ALA A 118 -1.92 16.69 2.22
CA ALA A 118 -2.86 16.04 1.33
C ALA A 118 -2.26 15.83 -0.08
N ALA A 119 -1.56 16.81 -0.64
CA ALA A 119 -0.87 16.69 -1.92
C ALA A 119 0.24 15.62 -1.88
N THR A 120 1.01 15.54 -0.77
CA THR A 120 2.00 14.45 -0.60
C THR A 120 1.35 13.08 -0.48
N LEU A 121 0.19 12.96 0.15
CA LEU A 121 -0.59 11.72 0.19
C LEU A 121 -1.06 11.31 -1.21
N ALA A 122 -1.58 12.25 -2.01
CA ALA A 122 -1.98 11.98 -3.39
C ALA A 122 -0.79 11.50 -4.25
N LEU A 123 0.39 12.13 -4.11
CA LEU A 123 1.61 11.69 -4.76
C LEU A 123 2.00 10.27 -4.33
N ALA A 124 1.95 9.99 -3.02
CA ALA A 124 2.24 8.65 -2.48
C ALA A 124 1.27 7.60 -3.03
N GLY A 125 -0.03 7.91 -3.14
CA GLY A 125 -1.04 7.05 -3.76
C GLY A 125 -0.73 6.74 -5.23
N ALA A 126 -0.37 7.76 -6.02
CA ALA A 126 0.01 7.58 -7.42
C ALA A 126 1.27 6.69 -7.58
N LEU A 127 2.28 6.89 -6.73
CA LEU A 127 3.49 6.06 -6.72
C LEU A 127 3.19 4.62 -6.25
N THR A 128 2.27 4.45 -5.32
CA THR A 128 1.80 3.13 -4.88
C THR A 128 1.10 2.40 -6.02
N ALA A 129 0.19 3.05 -6.73
CA ALA A 129 -0.49 2.47 -7.89
C ALA A 129 0.52 2.02 -8.95
N MET A 130 1.50 2.87 -9.30
CA MET A 130 2.56 2.50 -10.23
C MET A 130 3.40 1.31 -9.72
N CYS A 131 3.71 1.27 -8.42
CA CYS A 131 4.45 0.17 -7.81
C CYS A 131 3.70 -1.16 -7.98
N PHE A 132 2.38 -1.19 -7.71
CA PHE A 132 1.60 -2.41 -7.81
C PHE A 132 1.25 -2.82 -9.25
N VAL A 133 1.11 -1.86 -10.18
CA VAL A 133 1.08 -2.15 -11.63
C VAL A 133 2.38 -2.84 -12.05
N LYS A 134 3.54 -2.32 -11.62
CA LYS A 134 4.83 -2.94 -11.87
C LYS A 134 4.92 -4.37 -11.31
N VAL A 135 4.57 -4.55 -10.03
CA VAL A 135 4.65 -5.86 -9.36
C VAL A 135 3.77 -6.87 -10.06
N TYR A 136 2.51 -6.50 -10.32
CA TYR A 136 1.56 -7.38 -10.99
C TYR A 136 1.97 -7.70 -12.43
N GLY A 137 2.30 -6.66 -13.21
CA GLY A 137 2.69 -6.80 -14.61
C GLY A 137 3.92 -7.67 -14.80
N ILE A 138 4.96 -7.44 -14.01
CA ILE A 138 6.22 -8.19 -14.14
C ILE A 138 6.10 -9.63 -13.60
N ALA A 139 5.42 -9.85 -12.49
CA ALA A 139 5.33 -11.18 -11.90
C ALA A 139 4.33 -12.08 -12.65
N PHE A 140 3.12 -11.58 -12.92
CA PHE A 140 2.04 -12.41 -13.40
C PHE A 140 1.87 -12.42 -14.92
N LEU A 141 2.15 -11.29 -15.60
CA LEU A 141 1.98 -11.16 -17.04
C LEU A 141 3.27 -11.48 -17.81
N GLY A 142 3.17 -11.45 -19.14
CA GLY A 142 4.29 -11.74 -20.04
C GLY A 142 4.63 -13.22 -20.13
N GLN A 143 5.91 -13.49 -20.40
CA GLN A 143 6.44 -14.83 -20.59
C GLN A 143 7.26 -15.29 -19.37
N PRO A 144 7.25 -16.61 -19.05
CA PRO A 144 8.12 -17.17 -18.04
C PRO A 144 9.59 -16.87 -18.35
N ARG A 145 10.35 -16.36 -17.38
CA ARG A 145 11.78 -16.14 -17.54
C ARG A 145 12.55 -17.42 -17.27
N GLU A 146 13.56 -17.66 -18.06
CA GLU A 146 14.53 -18.71 -17.79
C GLU A 146 15.35 -18.35 -16.55
N ALA A 147 15.47 -19.27 -15.61
CA ALA A 147 16.34 -19.08 -14.46
C ALA A 147 17.78 -18.87 -14.94
N LYS A 148 18.45 -17.82 -14.44
CA LYS A 148 19.85 -17.49 -14.79
C LYS A 148 20.85 -18.63 -14.51
N HIS A 149 20.43 -19.65 -13.75
CA HIS A 149 21.23 -20.85 -13.47
C HIS A 149 20.53 -22.07 -14.04
N ALA A 150 20.96 -22.51 -15.20
CA ALA A 150 20.43 -23.58 -16.04
C ALA A 150 20.40 -25.00 -15.41
N THR A 151 20.62 -25.14 -14.13
CA THR A 151 20.52 -26.41 -13.40
C THR A 151 19.11 -26.74 -12.90
N GLN A 152 18.15 -25.81 -13.05
CA GLN A 152 16.77 -25.99 -12.62
C GLN A 152 15.80 -25.85 -13.78
N PRO A 153 14.79 -26.77 -13.93
CA PRO A 153 13.78 -26.64 -14.97
C PRO A 153 13.04 -25.31 -14.86
N PRO A 154 12.48 -24.79 -15.99
CA PRO A 154 11.75 -23.53 -16.02
C PRO A 154 10.70 -23.45 -14.93
N VAL A 155 10.53 -22.27 -14.31
CA VAL A 155 9.55 -22.03 -13.22
C VAL A 155 8.14 -22.46 -13.64
N ALA A 156 7.81 -22.31 -14.94
CA ALA A 156 6.54 -22.74 -15.51
C ALA A 156 6.26 -24.26 -15.40
N SER A 157 7.28 -25.09 -15.21
CA SER A 157 7.13 -26.54 -15.06
C SER A 157 7.09 -27.02 -13.61
N ARG A 158 7.40 -26.13 -12.66
CA ARG A 158 7.47 -26.47 -11.22
C ARG A 158 6.37 -25.83 -10.39
N GLY A 159 5.81 -24.70 -10.86
CA GLY A 159 4.84 -23.93 -10.09
C GLY A 159 3.49 -24.66 -10.05
N HIS A 160 2.90 -24.68 -8.88
CA HIS A 160 1.50 -25.05 -8.66
C HIS A 160 0.81 -23.85 -8.00
N ASP A 161 -0.49 -23.70 -8.25
CA ASP A 161 -1.25 -22.64 -7.59
C ASP A 161 -1.37 -22.90 -6.08
N ALA A 162 -1.68 -21.87 -5.33
CA ALA A 162 -1.85 -21.93 -3.88
C ALA A 162 -2.70 -23.11 -3.42
N GLY A 163 -2.34 -23.72 -2.32
CA GLY A 163 -3.09 -24.79 -1.68
C GLY A 163 -4.51 -24.38 -1.24
N GLY A 164 -5.34 -25.33 -0.83
CA GLY A 164 -6.72 -25.07 -0.43
C GLY A 164 -6.82 -24.02 0.67
N MET A 165 -6.07 -24.19 1.76
CA MET A 165 -6.08 -23.28 2.92
C MET A 165 -5.53 -21.90 2.58
N GLU A 166 -4.46 -21.81 1.80
CA GLU A 166 -3.91 -20.53 1.33
C GLU A 166 -4.93 -19.77 0.49
N ARG A 167 -5.65 -20.47 -0.40
CA ARG A 167 -6.72 -19.87 -1.21
C ARG A 167 -7.89 -19.37 -0.37
N TYR A 168 -8.31 -20.14 0.63
CA TYR A 168 -9.37 -19.69 1.55
C TYR A 168 -8.97 -18.43 2.32
N GLY A 169 -7.73 -18.37 2.82
CA GLY A 169 -7.20 -17.17 3.47
C GLY A 169 -7.20 -15.95 2.54
N MET A 170 -6.72 -16.12 1.31
CA MET A 170 -6.74 -15.04 0.31
C MET A 170 -8.17 -14.65 -0.09
N ALA A 171 -9.07 -15.61 -0.28
CA ALA A 171 -10.47 -15.35 -0.63
C ALA A 171 -11.18 -14.57 0.47
N TRP A 172 -10.96 -14.93 1.74
CA TRP A 172 -11.53 -14.22 2.90
C TRP A 172 -11.07 -12.77 2.96
N LEU A 173 -9.77 -12.51 2.80
CA LEU A 173 -9.23 -11.14 2.79
C LEU A 173 -9.68 -10.36 1.55
N ALA A 174 -9.78 -11.00 0.40
CA ALA A 174 -10.33 -10.37 -0.81
C ALA A 174 -11.80 -9.99 -0.63
N ALA A 175 -12.61 -10.87 -0.04
CA ALA A 175 -13.99 -10.54 0.33
C ALA A 175 -14.02 -9.36 1.33
N GLY A 176 -13.11 -9.31 2.30
CA GLY A 176 -12.94 -8.19 3.23
C GLY A 176 -12.65 -6.87 2.51
N CYS A 177 -11.83 -6.85 1.45
CA CYS A 177 -11.59 -5.65 0.64
C CYS A 177 -12.88 -5.10 0.01
N PHE A 178 -13.76 -5.99 -0.46
CA PHE A 178 -15.06 -5.59 -1.02
C PHE A 178 -16.06 -5.17 0.06
N VAL A 179 -16.19 -5.94 1.15
CA VAL A 179 -17.13 -5.64 2.23
C VAL A 179 -16.84 -4.29 2.87
N LEU A 180 -15.59 -4.04 3.21
CA LEU A 180 -15.14 -2.76 3.76
C LEU A 180 -15.25 -1.62 2.72
N GLY A 181 -15.10 -1.90 1.44
CA GLY A 181 -15.24 -0.90 0.39
C GLY A 181 -16.69 -0.53 0.08
N LEU A 182 -17.60 -1.52 0.06
CA LEU A 182 -18.99 -1.33 -0.34
C LEU A 182 -19.91 -0.91 0.81
N PHE A 183 -19.61 -1.33 2.05
CA PHE A 183 -20.41 -1.06 3.24
C PHE A 183 -19.64 -0.27 4.31
N PRO A 184 -18.96 0.84 3.96
CA PRO A 184 -18.13 1.58 4.91
C PRO A 184 -18.94 2.15 6.07
N SER A 185 -20.18 2.60 5.84
CA SER A 185 -21.03 3.26 6.84
C SER A 185 -21.18 2.44 8.11
N SER A 186 -21.38 1.13 8.00
CA SER A 186 -21.53 0.23 9.16
C SER A 186 -20.28 0.21 10.05
N PHE A 187 -19.11 0.18 9.44
CA PHE A 187 -17.83 0.18 10.16
C PHE A 187 -17.51 1.57 10.74
N LEU A 188 -17.86 2.63 10.02
CA LEU A 188 -17.64 4.00 10.47
C LEU A 188 -18.53 4.34 11.67
N LEU A 189 -19.78 3.85 11.72
CA LEU A 189 -20.66 3.97 12.91
C LEU A 189 -20.02 3.32 14.15
N MET A 190 -19.44 2.12 13.98
CA MET A 190 -18.73 1.43 15.05
C MET A 190 -17.50 2.25 15.51
N LEU A 191 -16.69 2.73 14.56
CA LEU A 191 -15.51 3.54 14.87
C LEU A 191 -15.86 4.89 15.48
N ASN A 192 -16.98 5.51 15.08
CA ASN A 192 -17.46 6.76 15.65
C ASN A 192 -17.73 6.63 17.15
N ARG A 193 -18.31 5.51 17.60
CA ARG A 193 -18.52 5.24 19.03
C ARG A 193 -17.20 5.16 19.80
N VAL A 194 -16.19 4.51 19.21
CA VAL A 194 -14.85 4.42 19.81
C VAL A 194 -14.19 5.82 19.84
N CYS A 195 -14.26 6.56 18.75
CA CYS A 195 -13.68 7.90 18.69
C CYS A 195 -14.39 8.86 19.65
N ALA A 196 -15.72 8.80 19.76
CA ALA A 196 -16.48 9.61 20.68
C ALA A 196 -16.10 9.36 22.15
N SER A 197 -15.76 8.12 22.51
CA SER A 197 -15.27 7.83 23.87
C SER A 197 -13.86 8.36 24.15
N LEU A 198 -13.05 8.62 23.09
CA LEU A 198 -11.68 9.13 23.21
C LEU A 198 -11.60 10.65 23.13
N THR A 199 -12.44 11.27 22.31
CA THR A 199 -12.40 12.70 22.00
C THR A 199 -13.56 13.48 22.64
N GLU A 200 -14.47 12.80 23.35
CA GLU A 200 -15.73 13.34 23.90
C GLU A 200 -16.68 13.91 22.84
N HIS A 201 -16.32 13.81 21.57
CA HIS A 201 -17.09 14.31 20.43
C HIS A 201 -17.15 13.25 19.33
N GLY A 202 -18.35 12.98 18.82
CA GLY A 202 -18.61 12.11 17.66
C GLY A 202 -18.91 12.95 16.41
N LEU A 203 -18.87 12.30 15.26
CA LEU A 203 -19.55 12.81 14.06
C LEU A 203 -21.07 12.73 14.33
N SER A 204 -21.82 13.68 13.80
CA SER A 204 -23.28 13.66 13.98
C SER A 204 -23.88 12.40 13.38
N ASP A 205 -24.86 11.82 14.06
CA ASP A 205 -25.57 10.63 13.57
C ASP A 205 -26.18 10.88 12.19
N GLN A 206 -26.64 12.10 11.91
CA GLN A 206 -27.12 12.50 10.58
C GLN A 206 -26.08 12.38 9.48
N ALA A 207 -24.79 12.60 9.76
CA ALA A 207 -23.72 12.45 8.79
C ALA A 207 -23.45 10.98 8.43
N LEU A 208 -23.69 10.08 9.38
CA LEU A 208 -23.44 8.64 9.23
C LEU A 208 -24.72 7.84 8.91
N GLU A 209 -25.88 8.30 9.35
CA GLU A 209 -27.18 7.62 9.17
C GLU A 209 -27.94 8.06 7.91
N SER A 210 -27.47 9.08 7.17
CA SER A 210 -28.19 9.65 6.03
C SER A 210 -28.57 8.62 4.95
N SER A 211 -27.82 7.56 4.77
CA SER A 211 -28.21 6.33 4.05
C SER A 211 -27.06 5.32 4.02
N TRP A 212 -27.37 4.02 4.06
CA TRP A 212 -26.41 2.96 3.75
C TRP A 212 -25.79 3.11 2.33
N LEU A 213 -26.45 3.86 1.47
CA LEU A 213 -26.06 4.10 0.07
C LEU A 213 -25.08 5.26 -0.08
N TRP A 214 -25.11 6.27 0.81
CA TRP A 214 -24.30 7.47 0.70
C TRP A 214 -23.44 7.69 1.92
N LEU A 215 -22.16 7.91 1.71
CA LEU A 215 -21.21 8.32 2.73
C LEU A 215 -21.03 9.84 2.67
N VAL A 216 -21.44 10.52 3.73
CA VAL A 216 -21.40 11.99 3.85
C VAL A 216 -20.66 12.36 5.14
N PRO A 217 -19.34 12.53 5.12
CA PRO A 217 -18.56 12.69 6.34
C PRO A 217 -18.70 14.06 7.02
N THR A 218 -19.09 15.10 6.28
CA THR A 218 -19.19 16.47 6.79
C THR A 218 -20.56 17.09 6.51
N SER A 219 -20.88 17.29 5.24
CA SER A 219 -22.20 17.76 4.79
C SER A 219 -22.46 17.29 3.36
N SER A 220 -23.75 17.10 3.01
CA SER A 220 -24.13 16.70 1.66
C SER A 220 -23.76 17.70 0.57
N GLU A 221 -23.57 18.97 0.95
CA GLU A 221 -23.17 20.04 0.04
C GLU A 221 -21.67 20.03 -0.28
N GLN A 222 -20.84 19.50 0.61
CA GLN A 222 -19.39 19.51 0.45
C GLN A 222 -18.85 18.27 -0.26
N ALA A 223 -19.25 17.09 0.16
CA ALA A 223 -18.84 15.84 -0.47
C ALA A 223 -19.73 14.67 -0.11
N SER A 224 -20.10 13.88 -1.11
CA SER A 224 -20.80 12.62 -0.92
C SER A 224 -20.18 11.56 -1.83
N TYR A 225 -20.11 10.32 -1.34
CA TYR A 225 -19.62 9.18 -2.09
C TYR A 225 -20.54 7.98 -1.92
N SER A 226 -20.90 7.33 -3.02
CA SER A 226 -21.68 6.08 -3.00
C SER A 226 -20.88 4.95 -3.63
N PRO A 227 -20.30 4.04 -2.83
CA PRO A 227 -19.56 2.89 -3.33
C PRO A 227 -20.39 1.98 -4.23
N VAL A 228 -21.66 1.79 -3.86
CA VAL A 228 -22.58 0.89 -4.58
C VAL A 228 -22.95 1.45 -5.94
N ILE A 229 -23.30 2.75 -6.01
CA ILE A 229 -23.58 3.42 -7.30
C ILE A 229 -22.34 3.36 -8.19
N PHE A 230 -21.17 3.63 -7.64
CA PHE A 230 -19.92 3.57 -8.38
C PHE A 230 -19.65 2.18 -8.96
N LEU A 231 -19.85 1.12 -8.16
CA LEU A 231 -19.76 -0.26 -8.63
C LEU A 231 -20.75 -0.55 -9.75
N VAL A 232 -22.02 -0.16 -9.59
CA VAL A 232 -23.06 -0.37 -10.60
C VAL A 232 -22.70 0.33 -11.91
N VAL A 233 -22.19 1.57 -11.84
CA VAL A 233 -21.74 2.31 -13.05
C VAL A 233 -20.57 1.59 -13.71
N ILE A 234 -19.56 1.12 -12.98
CA ILE A 234 -18.43 0.37 -13.55
C ILE A 234 -18.94 -0.88 -14.27
N VAL A 235 -19.79 -1.67 -13.60
CA VAL A 235 -20.35 -2.91 -14.17
C VAL A 235 -21.20 -2.60 -15.40
N ALA A 236 -22.06 -1.60 -15.32
CA ALA A 236 -22.93 -1.19 -16.45
C ALA A 236 -22.11 -0.72 -17.67
N VAL A 237 -21.11 0.13 -17.46
CA VAL A 237 -20.23 0.62 -18.54
C VAL A 237 -19.41 -0.53 -19.14
N THR A 238 -18.86 -1.42 -18.30
CA THR A 238 -18.10 -2.59 -18.77
C THR A 238 -18.99 -3.54 -19.57
N LEU A 239 -20.19 -3.83 -19.07
CA LEU A 239 -21.16 -4.68 -19.76
C LEU A 239 -21.62 -4.04 -21.09
N LEU A 240 -21.92 -2.74 -21.08
CA LEU A 240 -22.29 -2.01 -22.28
C LEU A 240 -21.17 -2.05 -23.33
N ALA A 241 -19.93 -1.77 -22.92
CA ALA A 241 -18.76 -1.85 -23.81
C ALA A 241 -18.60 -3.28 -24.39
N PHE A 242 -18.72 -4.31 -23.54
CA PHE A 242 -18.66 -5.69 -23.97
C PHE A 242 -19.77 -6.04 -24.99
N LEU A 243 -21.01 -5.63 -24.72
CA LEU A 243 -22.16 -5.86 -25.61
C LEU A 243 -21.99 -5.13 -26.96
N LEU A 244 -21.52 -3.87 -26.93
CA LEU A 244 -21.25 -3.10 -28.14
C LEU A 244 -20.16 -3.75 -28.98
N VAL A 245 -19.04 -4.11 -28.37
CA VAL A 245 -17.95 -4.83 -29.07
C VAL A 245 -18.48 -6.13 -29.66
N ARG A 246 -19.19 -6.92 -28.88
CA ARG A 246 -19.78 -8.19 -29.35
C ARG A 246 -20.76 -7.98 -30.51
N ARG A 247 -21.57 -6.92 -30.45
CA ARG A 247 -22.56 -6.59 -31.49
C ARG A 247 -21.91 -6.13 -32.80
N PHE A 248 -20.89 -5.28 -32.71
CA PHE A 248 -20.21 -4.73 -33.90
C PHE A 248 -19.22 -5.72 -34.52
N TYR A 249 -18.55 -6.53 -33.70
CA TYR A 249 -17.62 -7.57 -34.20
C TYR A 249 -18.27 -8.94 -34.39
N HIS A 250 -19.59 -9.02 -34.37
CA HIS A 250 -20.37 -10.23 -34.64
C HIS A 250 -19.95 -11.45 -33.78
N GLY A 251 -19.45 -11.23 -32.58
CA GLY A 251 -19.00 -12.27 -31.66
C GLY A 251 -17.77 -13.06 -32.13
N ARG A 252 -17.10 -12.64 -33.19
CA ARG A 252 -15.89 -13.30 -33.68
C ARG A 252 -14.71 -12.92 -32.79
N VAL A 253 -14.10 -13.90 -32.17
CA VAL A 253 -12.83 -13.76 -31.48
C VAL A 253 -11.72 -14.07 -32.48
N ARG A 254 -10.87 -13.11 -32.74
CA ARG A 254 -9.71 -13.30 -33.61
C ARG A 254 -8.53 -13.73 -32.71
N PHE A 255 -8.01 -14.92 -32.99
CA PHE A 255 -6.75 -15.37 -32.43
C PHE A 255 -5.64 -14.99 -33.40
N SER A 256 -4.60 -14.37 -32.91
CA SER A 256 -3.37 -14.06 -33.67
C SER A 256 -2.18 -14.20 -32.72
N ASP A 257 -1.02 -14.43 -33.30
CA ASP A 257 0.22 -14.33 -32.55
C ASP A 257 0.41 -12.92 -31.98
N PRO A 258 1.15 -12.77 -30.86
CA PRO A 258 1.48 -11.46 -30.32
C PRO A 258 2.14 -10.60 -31.38
N TRP A 259 1.84 -9.28 -31.37
CA TRP A 259 2.52 -8.34 -32.24
C TRP A 259 3.98 -8.19 -31.79
N ASP A 260 4.92 -8.52 -32.68
CA ASP A 260 6.34 -8.62 -32.40
C ASP A 260 7.19 -7.52 -33.09
N CYS A 261 6.53 -6.51 -33.67
CA CYS A 261 7.19 -5.42 -34.42
C CYS A 261 8.09 -5.93 -35.56
N GLY A 262 7.76 -7.07 -36.17
CA GLY A 262 8.54 -7.69 -37.25
C GLY A 262 9.63 -8.64 -36.78
N PHE A 263 9.74 -8.92 -35.48
CA PHE A 263 10.62 -9.96 -34.95
C PHE A 263 9.93 -11.32 -35.07
N PRO A 264 10.57 -12.32 -35.73
CA PRO A 264 9.92 -13.61 -36.02
C PRO A 264 9.72 -14.50 -34.78
N GLU A 265 10.51 -14.28 -33.73
CA GLU A 265 10.44 -15.07 -32.49
C GLU A 265 10.68 -14.18 -31.26
N GLN A 266 9.66 -14.01 -30.45
CA GLN A 266 9.79 -13.33 -29.16
C GLN A 266 10.36 -14.26 -28.10
N THR A 267 11.35 -13.79 -27.37
CA THR A 267 11.94 -14.51 -26.24
C THR A 267 11.58 -13.84 -24.93
N SER A 268 11.74 -14.56 -23.81
CA SER A 268 11.52 -14.01 -22.46
C SER A 268 12.45 -12.84 -22.12
N ARG A 269 13.48 -12.56 -22.91
CA ARG A 269 14.38 -11.39 -22.79
C ARG A 269 13.79 -10.12 -23.40
N MET A 270 12.82 -10.25 -24.31
CA MET A 270 12.19 -9.13 -25.03
C MET A 270 10.97 -8.57 -24.28
N GLN A 271 11.00 -8.57 -22.97
CA GLN A 271 9.96 -8.02 -22.12
C GLN A 271 10.54 -7.14 -21.02
N ASP A 272 9.76 -6.19 -20.53
CA ASP A 272 10.18 -5.27 -19.49
C ASP A 272 10.65 -5.98 -18.23
N THR A 273 11.76 -5.50 -17.68
CA THR A 273 12.24 -5.91 -16.36
C THR A 273 11.67 -4.99 -15.28
N ALA A 274 11.71 -5.42 -14.03
CA ALA A 274 11.33 -4.58 -12.91
C ALA A 274 12.18 -3.29 -12.84
N ASP A 275 13.43 -3.37 -13.26
CA ASP A 275 14.34 -2.22 -13.30
C ASP A 275 14.02 -1.27 -14.46
N ALA A 276 13.68 -1.79 -15.65
CA ALA A 276 13.28 -0.97 -16.80
C ALA A 276 11.98 -0.22 -16.50
N PHE A 277 10.97 -0.91 -15.97
CA PHE A 277 9.69 -0.29 -15.61
C PHE A 277 9.83 0.86 -14.58
N GLY A 278 10.78 0.74 -13.65
CA GLY A 278 11.07 1.79 -12.65
C GLY A 278 11.87 2.98 -13.18
N GLN A 279 12.34 2.97 -14.43
CA GLN A 279 13.24 4.00 -14.97
C GLN A 279 12.63 5.42 -14.94
N PRO A 280 11.39 5.68 -15.35
CA PRO A 280 10.80 7.02 -15.31
C PRO A 280 10.83 7.64 -13.92
N ILE A 281 10.47 6.86 -12.89
CA ILE A 281 10.49 7.33 -11.49
C ILE A 281 11.91 7.69 -11.05
N ARG A 282 12.88 6.86 -11.40
CA ARG A 282 14.27 7.16 -11.09
C ARG A 282 14.78 8.45 -11.75
N HIS A 283 14.29 8.78 -12.94
CA HIS A 283 14.59 10.04 -13.58
C HIS A 283 13.97 11.23 -12.85
N VAL A 284 12.69 11.16 -12.53
CA VAL A 284 11.96 12.23 -11.83
C VAL A 284 12.57 12.48 -10.44
N PHE A 285 12.85 11.41 -9.70
CA PHE A 285 13.39 11.48 -8.33
C PHE A 285 14.92 11.27 -8.28
N GLY A 286 15.62 11.52 -9.38
CA GLY A 286 17.08 11.36 -9.48
C GLY A 286 17.88 11.99 -8.35
N PRO A 287 17.57 13.21 -7.87
CA PRO A 287 18.25 13.82 -6.73
C PRO A 287 18.14 13.02 -5.41
N VAL A 288 17.10 12.22 -5.26
CA VAL A 288 16.86 11.40 -4.06
C VAL A 288 17.68 10.11 -4.05
N TYR A 289 18.06 9.62 -5.24
CA TYR A 289 18.78 8.37 -5.40
C TYR A 289 20.26 8.57 -5.70
N LEU A 290 21.10 7.66 -5.20
CA LEU A 290 22.48 7.49 -5.62
C LEU A 290 22.52 6.35 -6.65
N MET A 291 22.73 6.69 -7.92
CA MET A 291 22.72 5.72 -9.01
C MET A 291 24.14 5.44 -9.50
N HIS A 292 24.59 4.20 -9.31
CA HIS A 292 25.82 3.69 -9.90
C HIS A 292 25.46 2.89 -11.16
N ARG A 293 25.74 3.46 -12.33
CA ARG A 293 25.42 2.87 -13.62
C ARG A 293 26.70 2.48 -14.33
N HIS A 294 26.83 1.21 -14.65
CA HIS A 294 27.87 0.69 -15.51
C HIS A 294 27.28 0.37 -16.88
N MET A 295 27.73 1.09 -17.91
CA MET A 295 27.35 0.86 -19.31
C MET A 295 28.48 0.08 -19.97
N PRO A 296 28.16 -1.03 -20.66
CA PRO A 296 29.18 -1.72 -21.46
C PRO A 296 29.63 -0.84 -22.63
N ALA A 297 30.90 -0.96 -23.02
CA ALA A 297 31.39 -0.34 -24.24
C ALA A 297 30.85 -1.05 -25.49
N PRO A 298 30.73 -0.35 -26.66
CA PRO A 298 30.20 -0.97 -27.87
C PRO A 298 31.01 -2.18 -28.37
N ASP A 299 32.30 -2.21 -28.04
CA ASP A 299 33.28 -3.23 -28.41
C ASP A 299 33.53 -4.28 -27.30
N ASP A 300 32.77 -4.25 -26.23
CA ASP A 300 32.88 -5.22 -25.14
C ASP A 300 32.48 -6.62 -25.62
N PRO A 301 33.37 -7.63 -25.56
CA PRO A 301 33.07 -8.98 -25.98
C PRO A 301 32.03 -9.69 -25.11
N ALA A 302 31.79 -9.19 -23.91
CA ALA A 302 30.79 -9.71 -22.98
C ALA A 302 29.96 -8.58 -22.31
N PRO A 303 29.16 -7.84 -23.09
CA PRO A 303 28.52 -6.62 -22.61
C PRO A 303 27.58 -6.94 -21.41
N ARG A 304 27.85 -6.27 -20.29
CA ARG A 304 27.02 -6.39 -19.06
C ARG A 304 26.60 -5.02 -18.60
N PHE A 305 25.31 -4.78 -18.61
CA PHE A 305 24.71 -3.62 -17.96
C PHE A 305 24.52 -3.92 -16.47
N SER A 306 25.00 -3.04 -15.61
CA SER A 306 24.67 -3.09 -14.18
C SER A 306 24.20 -1.73 -13.66
N LEU A 307 23.17 -1.77 -12.83
CA LEU A 307 22.59 -0.59 -12.19
C LEU A 307 22.43 -0.90 -10.70
N LYS A 308 23.12 -0.13 -9.85
CA LYS A 308 22.95 -0.16 -8.40
C LYS A 308 22.32 1.15 -7.98
N ILE A 309 21.21 1.07 -7.27
CA ILE A 309 20.44 2.22 -6.81
C ILE A 309 20.44 2.19 -5.29
N GLU A 310 20.86 3.28 -4.70
CA GLU A 310 20.89 3.45 -3.24
C GLU A 310 20.08 4.68 -2.86
N ASP A 311 19.39 4.62 -1.73
CA ASP A 311 18.65 5.75 -1.18
C ASP A 311 19.61 6.68 -0.45
N ARG A 312 19.71 7.95 -0.87
CA ARG A 312 20.54 8.96 -0.20
C ARG A 312 20.09 9.23 1.24
N HIS A 313 18.77 9.19 1.50
CA HIS A 313 18.24 9.42 2.84
C HIS A 313 18.66 8.33 3.82
N TRP A 314 18.95 7.11 3.32
CA TRP A 314 19.51 6.06 4.15
C TRP A 314 20.81 6.52 4.84
N TYR A 315 21.72 7.13 4.08
CA TYR A 315 23.00 7.58 4.59
C TYR A 315 22.92 8.87 5.39
N TRP A 316 22.01 9.79 5.01
CA TRP A 316 21.95 11.11 5.61
C TRP A 316 21.05 11.19 6.84
N VAL A 317 20.01 10.38 6.89
CA VAL A 317 18.98 10.43 7.95
C VAL A 317 18.96 9.13 8.74
N TYR A 318 18.66 7.99 8.09
CA TYR A 318 18.40 6.74 8.81
C TYR A 318 19.64 6.16 9.48
N LEU A 319 20.76 6.12 8.79
CA LEU A 319 22.00 5.55 9.32
C LEU A 319 22.57 6.33 10.51
N PRO A 320 22.60 7.68 10.52
CA PRO A 320 22.99 8.45 11.70
C PRO A 320 22.08 8.20 12.91
N VAL A 321 20.75 8.16 12.68
CA VAL A 321 19.76 7.87 13.74
C VAL A 321 19.95 6.44 14.27
N ALA A 322 20.13 5.46 13.40
CA ALA A 322 20.36 4.09 13.78
C ALA A 322 21.64 3.95 14.64
N ARG A 323 22.75 4.59 14.21
CA ARG A 323 24.01 4.60 14.95
C ARG A 323 23.86 5.25 16.33
N LEU A 324 23.11 6.35 16.40
CA LEU A 324 22.80 6.99 17.70
C LEU A 324 21.98 6.07 18.60
N ALA A 325 20.95 5.42 18.05
CA ALA A 325 20.12 4.47 18.78
C ALA A 325 20.95 3.26 19.27
N GLU A 326 21.80 2.70 18.42
CA GLU A 326 22.73 1.62 18.77
C GLU A 326 23.71 2.06 19.88
N TYR A 327 24.27 3.26 19.77
CA TYR A 327 25.16 3.81 20.78
C TYR A 327 24.45 3.96 22.12
N VAL A 328 23.26 4.57 22.15
CA VAL A 328 22.47 4.72 23.38
C VAL A 328 22.07 3.37 23.95
N SER A 329 21.58 2.46 23.11
CA SER A 329 21.19 1.11 23.49
C SER A 329 22.38 0.33 24.07
N SER A 330 23.57 0.43 23.50
CA SER A 330 24.77 -0.21 24.01
C SER A 330 25.17 0.29 25.40
N LYS A 331 24.93 1.60 25.69
CA LYS A 331 25.18 2.16 27.03
C LYS A 331 24.12 1.70 28.04
N ILE A 332 22.85 1.69 27.64
CA ILE A 332 21.75 1.21 28.50
C ILE A 332 21.88 -0.29 28.76
N ALA A 333 22.36 -1.08 27.79
CA ALA A 333 22.59 -2.50 27.94
C ALA A 333 23.58 -2.84 29.07
N LEU A 334 24.49 -1.91 29.40
CA LEU A 334 25.39 -2.09 30.57
C LEU A 334 24.64 -2.13 31.92
N LEU A 335 23.44 -1.52 31.96
CA LEU A 335 22.57 -1.59 33.14
C LEU A 335 21.82 -2.92 33.24
N GLN A 336 21.71 -3.64 32.10
CA GLN A 336 20.95 -4.89 31.98
C GLN A 336 21.84 -6.10 32.02
N GLN A 337 22.39 -6.37 33.23
CA GLN A 337 23.40 -7.43 33.43
C GLN A 337 22.83 -8.85 33.67
N GLY A 338 21.51 -9.00 33.65
CA GLY A 338 20.86 -10.31 33.87
C GLY A 338 20.98 -10.88 35.31
N ARG A 339 21.55 -10.11 36.24
CA ARG A 339 21.69 -10.52 37.65
C ARG A 339 20.60 -9.89 38.51
N ILE A 340 19.75 -10.72 39.11
CA ILE A 340 18.63 -10.26 39.96
C ILE A 340 19.11 -9.35 41.11
N SER A 341 20.29 -9.66 41.72
CA SER A 341 20.88 -8.86 42.79
C SER A 341 21.15 -7.40 42.37
N ILE A 342 21.52 -7.16 41.11
CA ILE A 342 21.80 -5.82 40.61
C ILE A 342 20.48 -5.04 40.39
N TYR A 343 19.45 -5.71 39.92
CA TYR A 343 18.12 -5.06 39.78
C TYR A 343 17.51 -4.71 41.15
N LEU A 344 17.66 -5.58 42.13
CA LEU A 344 17.28 -5.29 43.53
C LEU A 344 18.06 -4.10 44.11
N LEU A 345 19.36 -4.02 43.81
CA LEU A 345 20.18 -2.88 44.20
C LEU A 345 19.66 -1.56 43.53
N TYR A 346 19.34 -1.59 42.26
CA TYR A 346 18.76 -0.42 41.57
C TYR A 346 17.44 0.01 42.22
N SER A 347 16.53 -0.95 42.48
CA SER A 347 15.25 -0.66 43.13
C SER A 347 15.47 -0.08 44.53
N PHE A 348 16.41 -0.60 45.30
CA PHE A 348 16.75 -0.09 46.63
C PHE A 348 17.32 1.31 46.59
N LEU A 349 18.28 1.58 45.69
CA LEU A 349 18.84 2.94 45.50
C LEU A 349 17.80 3.94 45.04
N THR A 350 16.89 3.54 44.15
CA THR A 350 15.78 4.40 43.71
C THR A 350 14.84 4.73 44.86
N LEU A 351 14.54 3.76 45.73
CA LEU A 351 13.71 3.97 46.91
C LEU A 351 14.34 4.94 47.90
N ILE A 352 15.63 4.81 48.16
CA ILE A 352 16.39 5.75 48.99
C ILE A 352 16.38 7.13 48.39
N ALA A 353 16.63 7.27 47.09
CA ALA A 353 16.60 8.54 46.38
C ALA A 353 15.22 9.21 46.52
N LEU A 354 14.14 8.49 46.29
CA LEU A 354 12.77 9.00 46.45
C LEU A 354 12.50 9.43 47.88
N LEU A 355 12.94 8.70 48.88
CA LEU A 355 12.78 9.08 50.32
C LEU A 355 13.55 10.36 50.68
N VAL A 356 14.66 10.65 50.03
CA VAL A 356 15.47 11.83 50.25
C VAL A 356 14.93 13.06 49.51
N PHE A 357 14.45 12.84 48.23
CA PHE A 357 14.05 13.95 47.33
C PHE A 357 12.55 14.29 47.36
N VAL A 358 11.68 13.42 47.86
CA VAL A 358 10.23 13.63 47.99
C VAL A 358 9.81 14.15 49.39
N ARG A 359 10.75 14.72 50.14
CA ARG A 359 10.43 15.41 51.40
C ARG A 359 10.02 16.86 51.17
#